data_b1167cc02404355d613955ca1a3a5648
#
_entry.id   b1167cc02404355d613955ca1a3a5648
#
_cell.length_a   1.000
_cell.length_b   1.000
_cell.length_c   1.000
_cell.angle_alpha   90.00
_cell.angle_beta   90.00
_cell.angle_gamma   90.00
#
_symmetry.space_group_name_H-M   'P 1'
#
loop_
_entity.id
_entity.type
_entity.pdbx_description
1 polymer ?
#
loop_
_entity_poly.entity_id
_entity_poly.type
_entity_poly.pdbx_seq_one_letter_code
_entity_poly.pdbx_strand_id
1 'polypeptide(L)'
;MLYITLWKEDDIMAEELPSYKTELISIENLEKDYYEIKIKKPNDMNWVAGQYMRLGLPTKEITEKKKLRALSFASLPEDDVILLGTRTGKEISNFKQNLLTVQPGEEVEVKGPLGQFTLPEDGNQALVFFAGGVGVTPIRALLEKLAKDKSERTIKFVYSSLDYYFYKEDFAEFKKSLPNAEFIFVRDENDVDRELTKLTSKLANDALYYVSSSEKIVEAVSQSLQDKGIDAENIKHDILYGY
;
A
#
# COMPACT_ATOMS: atom_id res chain seq x y z
N MET A 1 -15.25 11.70 14.21
CA MET A 1 -16.48 10.89 14.16
C MET A 1 -16.99 10.63 12.72
N LEU A 2 -16.20 10.93 11.68
CA LEU A 2 -16.58 10.76 10.25
C LEU A 2 -16.02 9.48 9.59
N TYR A 3 -15.12 8.73 10.24
CA TYR A 3 -14.41 7.59 9.61
C TYR A 3 -15.13 6.23 9.77
N ILE A 4 -16.12 6.10 10.67
CA ILE A 4 -16.82 4.83 10.91
C ILE A 4 -17.90 4.56 9.84
N THR A 5 -18.32 5.56 9.08
CA THR A 5 -19.42 5.46 8.11
C THR A 5 -18.97 4.83 6.78
N LEU A 6 -17.72 5.03 6.36
CA LEU A 6 -17.18 4.55 5.08
C LEU A 6 -17.17 3.00 4.94
N TRP A 7 -17.02 2.27 6.05
CA TRP A 7 -16.97 0.79 6.03
C TRP A 7 -18.28 0.09 5.82
N LYS A 8 -19.41 0.70 6.24
CA LYS A 8 -20.75 0.14 5.99
C LYS A 8 -21.18 0.36 4.55
N GLU A 9 -20.75 1.45 3.92
CA GLU A 9 -21.00 1.74 2.51
C GLU A 9 -20.15 0.85 1.60
N ASP A 10 -18.88 0.58 1.96
CA ASP A 10 -18.00 -0.30 1.21
C ASP A 10 -18.50 -1.76 1.13
N ASP A 11 -19.14 -2.29 2.16
CA ASP A 11 -19.70 -3.64 2.14
C ASP A 11 -20.98 -3.73 1.26
N ILE A 12 -21.75 -2.66 1.13
CA ILE A 12 -22.94 -2.58 0.27
C ILE A 12 -22.54 -2.41 -1.20
N MET A 13 -21.50 -1.60 -1.47
CA MET A 13 -20.98 -1.37 -2.83
C MET A 13 -20.17 -2.55 -3.39
N ALA A 14 -19.79 -3.52 -2.55
CA ALA A 14 -18.94 -4.65 -2.97
C ALA A 14 -19.63 -5.62 -3.97
N GLU A 15 -20.96 -5.61 -4.04
CA GLU A 15 -21.72 -6.44 -5.00
C GLU A 15 -21.73 -5.83 -6.41
N GLU A 16 -21.54 -4.52 -6.55
CA GLU A 16 -21.56 -3.79 -7.84
C GLU A 16 -20.16 -3.57 -8.44
N LEU A 17 -19.09 -3.93 -7.71
CA LEU A 17 -17.72 -3.73 -8.20
C LEU A 17 -17.40 -4.71 -9.35
N PRO A 18 -16.62 -4.25 -10.35
CA PRO A 18 -16.07 -5.16 -11.36
C PRO A 18 -15.37 -6.35 -10.68
N SER A 19 -15.73 -7.55 -11.11
CA SER A 19 -15.18 -8.80 -10.59
C SER A 19 -14.53 -9.58 -11.73
N TYR A 20 -13.28 -10.00 -11.49
CA TYR A 20 -12.45 -10.69 -12.46
C TYR A 20 -12.03 -12.04 -11.88
N LYS A 21 -12.24 -13.12 -12.65
CA LYS A 21 -11.66 -14.42 -12.38
C LYS A 21 -10.32 -14.50 -13.09
N THR A 22 -9.30 -14.88 -12.37
CA THR A 22 -7.94 -15.00 -12.90
C THR A 22 -7.18 -16.09 -12.14
N GLU A 23 -5.88 -16.19 -12.33
CA GLU A 23 -5.05 -17.27 -11.82
C GLU A 23 -3.92 -16.73 -10.95
N LEU A 24 -3.60 -17.45 -9.88
CA LEU A 24 -2.38 -17.24 -9.13
C LEU A 24 -1.17 -17.63 -10.00
N ILE A 25 -0.16 -16.77 -10.04
CA ILE A 25 1.15 -17.09 -10.66
C ILE A 25 2.10 -17.65 -9.62
N SER A 26 2.30 -16.92 -8.50
CA SER A 26 3.17 -17.37 -7.41
C SER A 26 2.81 -16.73 -6.07
N ILE A 27 3.21 -17.40 -5.00
CA ILE A 27 3.33 -16.86 -3.64
C ILE A 27 4.71 -17.20 -3.15
N GLU A 28 5.50 -16.19 -2.86
CA GLU A 28 6.90 -16.34 -2.43
C GLU A 28 7.08 -15.78 -1.02
N ASN A 29 7.63 -16.58 -0.11
CA ASN A 29 8.10 -16.08 1.17
C ASN A 29 9.45 -15.41 0.95
N LEU A 30 9.54 -14.11 1.15
CA LEU A 30 10.77 -13.36 0.92
C LEU A 30 11.66 -13.32 2.17
N GLU A 31 11.04 -13.08 3.32
CA GLU A 31 11.73 -13.04 4.61
C GLU A 31 10.72 -13.16 5.75
N LYS A 32 10.99 -13.98 6.78
CA LYS A 32 10.13 -14.17 7.95
C LYS A 32 8.67 -14.47 7.59
N ASP A 33 7.77 -13.54 7.87
CA ASP A 33 6.33 -13.63 7.63
C ASP A 33 5.86 -12.70 6.48
N TYR A 34 6.80 -12.22 5.64
CA TYR A 34 6.51 -11.39 4.47
C TYR A 34 6.40 -12.23 3.20
N TYR A 35 5.32 -12.04 2.48
CA TYR A 35 5.00 -12.77 1.25
C TYR A 35 4.71 -11.82 0.10
N GLU A 36 5.31 -12.12 -1.05
CA GLU A 36 4.98 -11.53 -2.34
C GLU A 36 4.02 -12.46 -3.07
N ILE A 37 2.98 -11.86 -3.67
CA ILE A 37 1.95 -12.60 -4.42
C ILE A 37 1.89 -12.01 -5.81
N LYS A 38 2.00 -12.87 -6.81
CA LYS A 38 1.82 -12.53 -8.22
C LYS A 38 0.56 -13.18 -8.76
N ILE A 39 -0.31 -12.38 -9.35
CA ILE A 39 -1.58 -12.80 -9.96
C ILE A 39 -1.54 -12.36 -11.42
N LYS A 40 -2.02 -13.21 -12.31
CA LYS A 40 -2.17 -12.88 -13.73
C LYS A 40 -3.15 -11.72 -13.87
N LYS A 41 -2.72 -10.66 -14.54
CA LYS A 41 -3.58 -9.50 -14.79
C LYS A 41 -4.70 -9.86 -15.75
N PRO A 42 -5.99 -9.63 -15.41
CA PRO A 42 -7.08 -9.73 -16.37
C PRO A 42 -6.92 -8.66 -17.47
N ASN A 43 -7.20 -9.03 -18.72
CA ASN A 43 -6.99 -8.14 -19.87
C ASN A 43 -7.74 -6.80 -19.77
N ASP A 44 -8.97 -6.84 -19.24
CA ASP A 44 -9.86 -5.67 -19.15
C ASP A 44 -9.72 -4.92 -17.82
N MET A 45 -8.80 -5.35 -16.94
CA MET A 45 -8.59 -4.72 -15.65
C MET A 45 -7.56 -3.60 -15.77
N ASN A 46 -7.93 -2.45 -15.20
CA ASN A 46 -7.04 -1.30 -15.09
C ASN A 46 -7.17 -0.68 -13.70
N TRP A 47 -6.14 0.00 -13.22
CA TRP A 47 -6.13 0.69 -11.93
C TRP A 47 -5.18 1.89 -11.96
N VAL A 48 -5.25 2.71 -10.93
CA VAL A 48 -4.30 3.82 -10.73
C VAL A 48 -3.34 3.43 -9.59
N ALA A 49 -2.06 3.76 -9.73
CA ALA A 49 -1.07 3.54 -8.67
C ALA A 49 -1.56 4.06 -7.31
N GLY A 50 -1.42 3.23 -6.27
CA GLY A 50 -1.90 3.51 -4.92
C GLY A 50 -3.30 2.97 -4.60
N GLN A 51 -4.07 2.51 -5.60
CA GLN A 51 -5.34 1.81 -5.37
C GLN A 51 -5.13 0.40 -4.82
N TYR A 52 -6.22 -0.21 -4.35
CA TYR A 52 -6.27 -1.58 -3.85
C TYR A 52 -7.39 -2.37 -4.52
N MET A 53 -7.40 -3.67 -4.30
CA MET A 53 -8.46 -4.58 -4.71
C MET A 53 -8.90 -5.47 -3.54
N ARG A 54 -9.99 -6.21 -3.71
CA ARG A 54 -10.40 -7.27 -2.80
C ARG A 54 -10.11 -8.63 -3.44
N LEU A 55 -9.26 -9.42 -2.79
CA LEU A 55 -8.91 -10.78 -3.21
C LEU A 55 -9.87 -11.79 -2.60
N GLY A 56 -10.41 -12.68 -3.42
CA GLY A 56 -11.19 -13.85 -3.05
C GLY A 56 -10.49 -15.15 -3.44
N LEU A 57 -10.78 -16.22 -2.70
CA LEU A 57 -10.25 -17.56 -2.92
C LEU A 57 -11.40 -18.54 -3.16
N PRO A 58 -11.99 -18.57 -4.38
CA PRO A 58 -13.22 -19.33 -4.65
C PRO A 58 -13.04 -20.84 -4.51
N THR A 59 -11.83 -21.36 -4.61
CA THR A 59 -11.48 -22.78 -4.46
C THR A 59 -11.24 -23.20 -3.01
N LYS A 60 -11.28 -22.25 -2.05
CA LYS A 60 -10.97 -22.49 -0.64
C LYS A 60 -12.19 -22.23 0.24
N GLU A 61 -12.31 -22.99 1.32
CA GLU A 61 -13.32 -22.76 2.34
C GLU A 61 -12.85 -21.73 3.37
N ILE A 62 -13.35 -20.51 3.25
CA ILE A 62 -13.06 -19.45 4.21
C ILE A 62 -14.13 -19.45 5.30
N THR A 63 -13.73 -19.76 6.53
CA THR A 63 -14.65 -19.85 7.68
C THR A 63 -14.98 -18.50 8.31
N GLU A 64 -14.15 -17.48 8.05
CA GLU A 64 -14.37 -16.11 8.53
C GLU A 64 -15.57 -15.44 7.85
N LYS A 65 -16.19 -14.50 8.55
CA LYS A 65 -17.34 -13.73 8.02
C LYS A 65 -16.97 -12.97 6.74
N LYS A 66 -15.81 -12.34 6.72
CA LYS A 66 -15.29 -11.62 5.53
C LYS A 66 -14.55 -12.61 4.63
N LYS A 67 -15.13 -12.90 3.45
CA LYS A 67 -14.55 -13.83 2.46
C LYS A 67 -13.50 -13.21 1.56
N LEU A 68 -13.48 -11.88 1.48
CA LEU A 68 -12.56 -11.11 0.67
C LEU A 68 -11.57 -10.36 1.56
N ARG A 69 -10.36 -10.12 1.04
CA ARG A 69 -9.33 -9.30 1.72
C ARG A 69 -8.87 -8.16 0.83
N ALA A 70 -8.85 -6.96 1.39
CA ALA A 70 -8.27 -5.79 0.75
C ALA A 70 -6.75 -5.94 0.69
N LEU A 71 -6.18 -5.77 -0.50
CA LEU A 71 -4.74 -5.80 -0.76
C LEU A 71 -4.41 -4.71 -1.77
N SER A 72 -3.45 -3.85 -1.45
CA SER A 72 -3.03 -2.75 -2.31
C SER A 72 -2.19 -3.27 -3.48
N PHE A 73 -2.38 -2.68 -4.67
CA PHE A 73 -1.53 -2.97 -5.81
C PHE A 73 -0.11 -2.45 -5.54
N ALA A 74 0.87 -3.34 -5.69
CA ALA A 74 2.28 -2.99 -5.66
C ALA A 74 2.86 -2.76 -7.06
N SER A 75 2.15 -3.22 -8.11
CA SER A 75 2.49 -3.04 -9.52
C SER A 75 1.70 -1.92 -10.17
N LEU A 76 2.08 -1.57 -11.38
CA LEU A 76 1.35 -0.64 -12.25
C LEU A 76 0.43 -1.38 -13.22
N PRO A 77 -0.60 -0.69 -13.77
CA PRO A 77 -1.50 -1.33 -14.73
C PRO A 77 -0.82 -1.69 -16.07
N GLU A 78 0.33 -1.11 -16.36
CA GLU A 78 1.14 -1.43 -17.55
C GLU A 78 1.95 -2.73 -17.39
N ASP A 79 2.06 -3.23 -16.16
CA ASP A 79 2.76 -4.49 -15.90
C ASP A 79 1.86 -5.69 -16.26
N ASP A 80 2.47 -6.79 -16.67
CA ASP A 80 1.74 -7.99 -17.09
C ASP A 80 1.14 -8.77 -15.91
N VAL A 81 1.45 -8.35 -14.69
CA VAL A 81 1.04 -9.02 -13.46
C VAL A 81 0.49 -8.04 -12.42
N ILE A 82 -0.42 -8.52 -11.61
CA ILE A 82 -0.80 -7.87 -10.36
C ILE A 82 0.18 -8.35 -9.29
N LEU A 83 0.96 -7.42 -8.76
CA LEU A 83 1.88 -7.66 -7.65
C LEU A 83 1.25 -7.16 -6.36
N LEU A 84 1.28 -7.98 -5.31
CA LEU A 84 0.75 -7.70 -3.99
C LEU A 84 1.76 -8.06 -2.92
N GLY A 85 1.72 -7.35 -1.81
CA GLY A 85 2.51 -7.68 -0.62
C GLY A 85 1.61 -7.97 0.57
N THR A 86 1.98 -8.97 1.37
CA THR A 86 1.29 -9.26 2.63
C THR A 86 2.25 -9.81 3.68
N ARG A 87 1.81 -9.83 4.93
CA ARG A 87 2.47 -10.58 6.01
C ARG A 87 1.43 -11.35 6.80
N THR A 88 1.83 -12.48 7.39
CA THR A 88 0.93 -13.30 8.18
C THR A 88 0.74 -12.79 9.61
N GLY A 89 1.76 -12.13 10.15
CA GLY A 89 1.75 -11.70 11.55
C GLY A 89 1.92 -12.88 12.52
N LYS A 90 1.71 -12.61 13.81
CA LYS A 90 1.80 -13.63 14.88
C LYS A 90 0.60 -14.58 14.87
N GLU A 91 -0.58 -14.06 14.59
CA GLU A 91 -1.83 -14.83 14.50
C GLU A 91 -2.30 -14.80 13.05
N ILE A 92 -2.17 -15.94 12.38
CA ILE A 92 -2.55 -16.05 10.98
C ILE A 92 -4.06 -16.27 10.85
N SER A 93 -4.75 -15.41 10.11
CA SER A 93 -6.17 -15.56 9.82
C SER A 93 -6.46 -16.79 8.94
N ASN A 94 -7.68 -17.34 9.01
CA ASN A 94 -8.07 -18.46 8.16
C ASN A 94 -7.93 -18.13 6.67
N PHE A 95 -8.25 -16.89 6.27
CA PHE A 95 -8.03 -16.46 4.89
C PHE A 95 -6.56 -16.57 4.49
N LYS A 96 -5.63 -16.03 5.29
CA LYS A 96 -4.19 -16.09 4.99
C LYS A 96 -3.64 -17.52 5.04
N GLN A 97 -4.13 -18.36 5.95
CA GLN A 97 -3.78 -19.79 5.95
C GLN A 97 -4.16 -20.44 4.62
N ASN A 98 -5.39 -20.21 4.16
CA ASN A 98 -5.86 -20.74 2.87
C ASN A 98 -5.11 -20.13 1.68
N LEU A 99 -4.84 -18.82 1.71
CA LEU A 99 -4.08 -18.13 0.66
C LEU A 99 -2.73 -18.80 0.43
N LEU A 100 -1.99 -19.14 1.49
CA LEU A 100 -0.69 -19.79 1.40
C LEU A 100 -0.75 -21.24 0.87
N THR A 101 -1.94 -21.82 0.72
CA THR A 101 -2.14 -23.14 0.11
C THR A 101 -2.57 -23.10 -1.34
N VAL A 102 -2.86 -21.91 -1.87
CA VAL A 102 -3.24 -21.74 -3.29
C VAL A 102 -2.05 -22.06 -4.16
N GLN A 103 -2.25 -22.90 -5.18
CA GLN A 103 -1.16 -23.33 -6.08
C GLN A 103 -1.15 -22.45 -7.34
N PRO A 104 0.02 -22.30 -7.98
CA PRO A 104 0.10 -21.69 -9.31
C PRO A 104 -0.92 -22.31 -10.28
N GLY A 105 -1.65 -21.45 -10.99
CA GLY A 105 -2.75 -21.84 -11.90
C GLY A 105 -4.11 -22.01 -11.24
N GLU A 106 -4.22 -22.00 -9.89
CA GLU A 106 -5.54 -22.00 -9.25
C GLU A 106 -6.26 -20.66 -9.44
N GLU A 107 -7.60 -20.73 -9.59
CA GLU A 107 -8.47 -19.57 -9.75
C GLU A 107 -8.48 -18.71 -8.48
N VAL A 108 -8.34 -17.42 -8.67
CA VAL A 108 -8.57 -16.37 -7.66
C VAL A 108 -9.55 -15.33 -8.19
N GLU A 109 -10.28 -14.68 -7.31
CA GLU A 109 -11.21 -13.60 -7.65
C GLU A 109 -10.61 -12.25 -7.25
N VAL A 110 -10.63 -11.29 -8.16
CA VAL A 110 -10.20 -9.91 -7.94
C VAL A 110 -11.39 -8.99 -8.13
N LYS A 111 -11.76 -8.23 -7.09
CA LYS A 111 -12.82 -7.20 -7.16
C LYS A 111 -12.21 -5.81 -6.96
N GLY A 112 -12.52 -4.91 -7.87
CA GLY A 112 -12.02 -3.54 -7.86
C GLY A 112 -11.70 -3.01 -9.25
N PRO A 113 -10.90 -1.92 -9.35
CA PRO A 113 -10.10 -1.28 -8.29
C PRO A 113 -10.90 -0.41 -7.33
N LEU A 114 -10.29 -0.07 -6.19
CA LEU A 114 -10.85 0.72 -5.10
C LEU A 114 -9.79 1.68 -4.53
N GLY A 115 -10.25 2.73 -3.84
CA GLY A 115 -9.39 3.63 -3.08
C GLY A 115 -8.96 4.88 -3.83
N GLN A 116 -8.55 5.89 -3.05
CA GLN A 116 -8.16 7.23 -3.53
C GLN A 116 -6.77 7.65 -3.03
N PHE A 117 -5.95 6.69 -2.62
CA PHE A 117 -4.57 6.93 -2.20
C PHE A 117 -3.65 7.09 -3.41
N THR A 118 -4.00 8.01 -4.30
CA THR A 118 -3.36 8.24 -5.61
C THR A 118 -2.56 9.53 -5.63
N LEU A 119 -1.64 9.65 -6.59
CA LEU A 119 -0.90 10.89 -6.80
C LEU A 119 -1.83 12.03 -7.20
N PRO A 120 -1.51 13.29 -6.84
CA PRO A 120 -2.27 14.45 -7.28
C PRO A 120 -2.04 14.70 -8.78
N GLU A 121 -3.03 15.28 -9.43
CA GLU A 121 -2.92 15.69 -10.84
C GLU A 121 -1.88 16.80 -11.03
N ASP A 122 -1.75 17.71 -10.07
CA ASP A 122 -0.71 18.74 -10.07
C ASP A 122 0.69 18.12 -9.88
N GLY A 123 1.55 18.31 -10.90
CA GLY A 123 2.89 17.76 -10.98
C GLY A 123 3.97 18.43 -10.12
N ASN A 124 3.69 19.52 -9.41
CA ASN A 124 4.74 20.37 -8.82
C ASN A 124 4.90 20.23 -7.30
N GLN A 125 3.85 19.80 -6.61
CA GLN A 125 3.86 19.70 -5.14
C GLN A 125 4.85 18.64 -4.64
N ALA A 126 5.59 18.94 -3.56
CA ALA A 126 6.45 17.98 -2.90
C ALA A 126 5.65 16.81 -2.31
N LEU A 127 6.23 15.62 -2.30
CA LEU A 127 5.59 14.40 -1.78
C LEU A 127 6.40 13.84 -0.63
N VAL A 128 5.75 13.61 0.49
CA VAL A 128 6.31 12.92 1.67
C VAL A 128 5.52 11.62 1.86
N PHE A 129 6.20 10.49 1.71
CA PHE A 129 5.63 9.17 1.93
C PHE A 129 6.12 8.62 3.27
N PHE A 130 5.19 8.08 4.05
CA PHE A 130 5.49 7.25 5.22
C PHE A 130 4.88 5.88 5.04
N ALA A 131 5.71 4.84 5.19
CA ALA A 131 5.28 3.45 5.22
C ALA A 131 5.63 2.79 6.55
N GLY A 132 4.69 2.03 7.12
CA GLY A 132 4.93 1.11 8.23
C GLY A 132 4.75 -0.35 7.79
N GLY A 133 5.81 -1.17 7.87
CA GLY A 133 5.75 -2.58 7.48
C GLY A 133 5.23 -2.78 6.05
N VAL A 134 4.16 -3.59 5.87
CA VAL A 134 3.57 -3.85 4.54
C VAL A 134 2.76 -2.67 3.98
N GLY A 135 2.58 -1.57 4.73
CA GLY A 135 2.06 -0.30 4.21
C GLY A 135 2.90 0.27 3.07
N VAL A 136 4.08 -0.26 2.87
CA VAL A 136 4.94 0.05 1.73
C VAL A 136 4.34 -0.37 0.38
N THR A 137 3.41 -1.31 0.35
CA THR A 137 2.85 -1.90 -0.88
C THR A 137 2.26 -0.85 -1.84
N PRO A 138 1.28 -0.01 -1.47
CA PRO A 138 0.77 1.02 -2.35
C PRO A 138 1.82 2.10 -2.66
N ILE A 139 2.71 2.40 -1.73
CA ILE A 139 3.77 3.39 -1.93
C ILE A 139 4.79 2.89 -2.97
N ARG A 140 5.05 1.58 -3.05
CA ARG A 140 5.88 1.01 -4.11
C ARG A 140 5.32 1.38 -5.50
N ALA A 141 4.01 1.16 -5.73
CA ALA A 141 3.38 1.50 -7.00
C ALA A 141 3.45 3.01 -7.29
N LEU A 142 3.23 3.87 -6.28
CA LEU A 142 3.36 5.32 -6.44
C LEU A 142 4.78 5.74 -6.82
N LEU A 143 5.80 5.19 -6.15
CA LEU A 143 7.22 5.48 -6.45
C LEU A 143 7.64 4.92 -7.81
N GLU A 144 7.16 3.74 -8.20
CA GLU A 144 7.39 3.18 -9.53
C GLU A 144 6.81 4.09 -10.63
N LYS A 145 5.57 4.56 -10.45
CA LYS A 145 4.94 5.51 -11.37
C LYS A 145 5.75 6.78 -11.50
N LEU A 146 6.17 7.38 -10.40
CA LEU A 146 7.00 8.57 -10.39
C LEU A 146 8.36 8.33 -11.08
N ALA A 147 8.97 7.16 -10.90
CA ALA A 147 10.23 6.79 -11.55
C ALA A 147 10.07 6.59 -13.06
N LYS A 148 9.00 5.92 -13.51
CA LYS A 148 8.66 5.76 -14.94
C LYS A 148 8.41 7.11 -15.61
N ASP A 149 7.75 8.03 -14.91
CA ASP A 149 7.49 9.40 -15.37
C ASP A 149 8.73 10.31 -15.27
N LYS A 150 9.84 9.83 -14.70
CA LYS A 150 11.06 10.63 -14.44
C LYS A 150 10.75 11.91 -13.69
N SER A 151 9.96 11.81 -12.64
CA SER A 151 9.48 12.95 -11.86
C SER A 151 10.63 13.75 -11.25
N GLU A 152 10.61 15.07 -11.43
CA GLU A 152 11.54 16.02 -10.82
C GLU A 152 11.03 16.58 -9.48
N ARG A 153 9.89 16.11 -8.98
CA ARG A 153 9.35 16.52 -7.67
C ARG A 153 10.33 16.25 -6.55
N THR A 154 10.28 17.07 -5.51
CA THR A 154 10.88 16.72 -4.22
C THR A 154 10.12 15.55 -3.62
N ILE A 155 10.79 14.42 -3.44
CA ILE A 155 10.22 13.19 -2.87
C ILE A 155 11.00 12.82 -1.61
N LYS A 156 10.28 12.65 -0.50
CA LYS A 156 10.84 12.13 0.76
C LYS A 156 10.07 10.87 1.14
N PHE A 157 10.78 9.79 1.33
CA PHE A 157 10.18 8.51 1.70
C PHE A 157 10.79 7.99 3.00
N VAL A 158 9.99 7.97 4.06
CA VAL A 158 10.33 7.39 5.37
C VAL A 158 9.69 6.02 5.47
N TYR A 159 10.51 4.99 5.53
CA TYR A 159 10.05 3.61 5.67
C TYR A 159 10.46 3.03 7.00
N SER A 160 9.48 2.74 7.86
CA SER A 160 9.66 2.13 9.16
C SER A 160 9.38 0.63 9.12
N SER A 161 10.35 -0.18 9.50
CA SER A 161 10.18 -1.62 9.69
C SER A 161 11.17 -2.15 10.72
N LEU A 162 10.69 -2.96 11.67
CA LEU A 162 11.53 -3.55 12.71
C LEU A 162 12.49 -4.63 12.15
N ASP A 163 12.00 -5.39 11.20
CA ASP A 163 12.62 -6.65 10.80
C ASP A 163 13.13 -6.69 9.37
N TYR A 164 12.29 -6.28 8.42
CA TYR A 164 12.55 -6.46 7.00
C TYR A 164 11.99 -5.28 6.19
N TYR A 165 12.80 -4.73 5.30
CA TYR A 165 12.36 -3.68 4.37
C TYR A 165 11.95 -4.31 3.04
N PHE A 166 10.66 -4.55 2.91
CA PHE A 166 10.04 -5.12 1.73
C PHE A 166 10.26 -4.21 0.51
N TYR A 167 10.61 -4.76 -0.65
CA TYR A 167 10.91 -4.04 -1.89
C TYR A 167 12.10 -3.07 -1.85
N LYS A 168 13.04 -3.26 -0.92
CA LYS A 168 14.18 -2.33 -0.76
C LYS A 168 15.03 -2.19 -2.02
N GLU A 169 15.22 -3.28 -2.76
CA GLU A 169 15.97 -3.33 -4.01
C GLU A 169 15.26 -2.52 -5.11
N ASP A 170 13.93 -2.60 -5.19
CA ASP A 170 13.13 -1.83 -6.15
C ASP A 170 13.28 -0.32 -5.89
N PHE A 171 13.28 0.08 -4.63
CA PHE A 171 13.49 1.50 -4.28
C PHE A 171 14.88 2.00 -4.67
N ALA A 172 15.90 1.17 -4.55
CA ALA A 172 17.24 1.51 -5.02
C ALA A 172 17.28 1.72 -6.55
N GLU A 173 16.49 0.95 -7.30
CA GLU A 173 16.35 1.10 -8.74
C GLU A 173 15.54 2.35 -9.10
N PHE A 174 14.37 2.53 -8.49
CA PHE A 174 13.51 3.72 -8.73
C PHE A 174 14.25 5.04 -8.48
N LYS A 175 15.08 5.07 -7.43
CA LYS A 175 15.86 6.26 -7.07
C LYS A 175 16.77 6.74 -8.20
N LYS A 176 17.25 5.85 -9.08
CA LYS A 176 18.12 6.24 -10.21
C LYS A 176 17.41 7.20 -11.20
N SER A 177 16.08 7.09 -11.29
CA SER A 177 15.25 7.94 -12.14
C SER A 177 14.60 9.12 -11.41
N LEU A 178 14.84 9.27 -10.11
CA LEU A 178 14.24 10.28 -9.24
C LEU A 178 15.34 11.18 -8.61
N PRO A 179 15.81 12.21 -9.32
CA PRO A 179 16.98 13.00 -8.92
C PRO A 179 16.80 13.71 -7.57
N ASN A 180 15.56 14.11 -7.24
CA ASN A 180 15.23 14.87 -6.03
C ASN A 180 14.60 13.99 -4.93
N ALA A 181 14.72 12.64 -5.04
CA ALA A 181 14.22 11.71 -4.06
C ALA A 181 15.23 11.41 -2.96
N GLU A 182 14.76 11.32 -1.72
CA GLU A 182 15.50 10.82 -0.56
C GLU A 182 14.70 9.71 0.11
N PHE A 183 15.34 8.56 0.31
CA PHE A 183 14.73 7.38 0.94
C PHE A 183 15.41 7.10 2.26
N ILE A 184 14.62 7.11 3.33
CA ILE A 184 15.06 7.06 4.72
C ILE A 184 14.47 5.81 5.36
N PHE A 185 15.32 4.89 5.79
CA PHE A 185 14.91 3.62 6.41
C PHE A 185 15.14 3.71 7.91
N VAL A 186 14.09 3.54 8.71
CA VAL A 186 14.11 3.68 10.17
C VAL A 186 13.49 2.45 10.85
N ARG A 187 13.87 2.21 12.12
CA ARG A 187 13.44 1.01 12.84
C ARG A 187 12.51 1.28 14.02
N ASP A 188 12.58 2.44 14.61
CA ASP A 188 11.80 2.76 15.81
C ASP A 188 11.01 4.07 15.69
N GLU A 189 10.08 4.27 16.63
CA GLU A 189 9.16 5.41 16.65
C GLU A 189 9.90 6.74 16.85
N ASN A 190 11.00 6.76 17.61
CA ASN A 190 11.77 7.99 17.85
C ASN A 190 12.46 8.44 16.58
N ASP A 191 12.98 7.50 15.79
CA ASP A 191 13.59 7.79 14.50
C ASP A 191 12.53 8.31 13.52
N VAL A 192 11.32 7.72 13.51
CA VAL A 192 10.19 8.22 12.72
C VAL A 192 9.85 9.65 13.09
N ASP A 193 9.63 9.94 14.37
CA ASP A 193 9.27 11.29 14.83
C ASP A 193 10.34 12.32 14.50
N ARG A 194 11.61 11.97 14.69
CA ARG A 194 12.75 12.82 14.34
C ARG A 194 12.77 13.17 12.85
N GLU A 195 12.59 12.18 11.97
CA GLU A 195 12.60 12.42 10.53
C GLU A 195 11.35 13.20 10.08
N LEU A 196 10.17 12.88 10.59
CA LEU A 196 8.94 13.67 10.32
C LEU A 196 9.10 15.11 10.79
N THR A 197 9.68 15.36 11.97
CA THR A 197 9.93 16.72 12.48
C THR A 197 10.84 17.52 11.54
N LYS A 198 11.92 16.91 11.02
CA LYS A 198 12.79 17.55 10.03
C LYS A 198 12.06 17.89 8.74
N LEU A 199 11.21 16.96 8.25
CA LEU A 199 10.48 17.12 6.99
C LEU A 199 9.39 18.20 7.11
N THR A 200 8.60 18.17 8.19
CA THR A 200 7.54 19.16 8.42
C THR A 200 8.12 20.57 8.62
N SER A 201 9.25 20.71 9.35
CA SER A 201 9.93 22.00 9.51
C SER A 201 10.45 22.59 8.21
N LYS A 202 10.73 21.75 7.19
CA LYS A 202 11.31 22.17 5.92
C LYS A 202 10.26 22.39 4.83
N LEU A 203 9.23 21.53 4.79
CA LEU A 203 8.26 21.47 3.70
C LEU A 203 6.89 22.03 4.10
N ALA A 204 6.56 21.99 5.39
CA ALA A 204 5.27 22.45 5.93
C ALA A 204 4.08 22.00 5.04
N ASN A 205 3.16 22.90 4.75
CA ASN A 205 1.99 22.65 3.91
C ASN A 205 2.27 22.77 2.38
N ASP A 206 3.53 22.96 1.97
CA ASP A 206 3.92 22.90 0.56
C ASP A 206 4.08 21.47 0.04
N ALA A 207 3.89 20.47 0.91
CA ALA A 207 3.94 19.06 0.58
C ALA A 207 2.62 18.33 0.86
N LEU A 208 2.39 17.22 0.12
CA LEU A 208 1.38 16.21 0.47
C LEU A 208 2.06 15.07 1.23
N TYR A 209 1.41 14.63 2.31
CA TYR A 209 1.89 13.58 3.20
C TYR A 209 1.03 12.33 3.02
N TYR A 210 1.64 11.27 2.51
CA TYR A 210 1.02 9.97 2.28
C TYR A 210 1.41 9.02 3.40
N VAL A 211 0.44 8.54 4.16
CA VAL A 211 0.66 7.69 5.34
C VAL A 211 -0.03 6.35 5.12
N SER A 212 0.75 5.27 5.01
CA SER A 212 0.23 3.91 4.82
C SER A 212 0.82 2.93 5.85
N SER A 213 -0.05 2.33 6.67
CA SER A 213 0.30 1.34 7.70
C SER A 213 -0.96 0.73 8.33
N SER A 214 -0.80 0.05 9.49
CA SER A 214 -1.92 -0.33 10.35
C SER A 214 -2.64 0.91 10.89
N GLU A 215 -3.94 0.76 11.21
CA GLU A 215 -4.79 1.85 11.71
C GLU A 215 -4.14 2.64 12.83
N LYS A 216 -3.67 1.95 13.88
CA LYS A 216 -3.00 2.58 15.02
C LYS A 216 -1.80 3.45 14.62
N ILE A 217 -0.99 3.00 13.67
CA ILE A 217 0.20 3.74 13.22
C ILE A 217 -0.22 4.92 12.33
N VAL A 218 -1.20 4.73 11.46
CA VAL A 218 -1.73 5.82 10.61
C VAL A 218 -2.29 6.94 11.48
N GLU A 219 -3.10 6.61 12.49
CA GLU A 219 -3.64 7.59 13.45
C GLU A 219 -2.52 8.34 14.19
N ALA A 220 -1.54 7.61 14.74
CA ALA A 220 -0.45 8.21 15.49
C ALA A 220 0.43 9.14 14.63
N VAL A 221 0.79 8.70 13.42
CA VAL A 221 1.60 9.51 12.49
C VAL A 221 0.83 10.72 12.00
N SER A 222 -0.47 10.57 11.68
CA SER A 222 -1.32 11.67 11.22
C SER A 222 -1.52 12.72 12.30
N GLN A 223 -1.74 12.29 13.55
CA GLN A 223 -1.83 13.21 14.69
C GLN A 223 -0.50 13.94 14.89
N SER A 224 0.63 13.23 14.84
CA SER A 224 1.96 13.83 14.95
C SER A 224 2.22 14.88 13.85
N LEU A 225 1.78 14.63 12.61
CA LEU A 225 1.87 15.61 11.52
C LEU A 225 1.01 16.86 11.80
N GLN A 226 -0.23 16.68 12.27
CA GLN A 226 -1.12 17.78 12.61
C GLN A 226 -0.59 18.60 13.80
N ASP A 227 -0.04 17.96 14.84
CA ASP A 227 0.62 18.62 15.97
C ASP A 227 1.83 19.46 15.54
N LYS A 228 2.46 19.10 14.40
CA LYS A 228 3.56 19.83 13.75
C LYS A 228 3.07 20.87 12.73
N GLY A 229 1.76 21.14 12.68
CA GLY A 229 1.15 22.21 11.88
C GLY A 229 0.81 21.83 10.43
N ILE A 230 0.75 20.53 10.12
CA ILE A 230 0.30 20.08 8.80
C ILE A 230 -1.22 20.02 8.75
N ASP A 231 -1.82 20.67 7.74
CA ASP A 231 -3.24 20.68 7.50
C ASP A 231 -3.77 19.29 7.15
N ALA A 232 -4.91 18.90 7.69
CA ALA A 232 -5.48 17.58 7.51
C ALA A 232 -5.75 17.24 6.02
N GLU A 233 -6.05 18.23 5.19
CA GLU A 233 -6.27 18.04 3.73
C GLU A 233 -4.99 17.67 2.98
N ASN A 234 -3.83 17.99 3.52
CA ASN A 234 -2.52 17.61 2.98
C ASN A 234 -2.07 16.21 3.41
N ILE A 235 -2.86 15.51 4.26
CA ILE A 235 -2.54 14.17 4.74
C ILE A 235 -3.46 13.16 4.06
N LYS A 236 -2.87 12.24 3.29
CA LYS A 236 -3.56 11.13 2.62
C LYS A 236 -3.30 9.84 3.38
N HIS A 237 -4.35 9.05 3.61
CA HIS A 237 -4.29 7.84 4.41
C HIS A 237 -4.57 6.59 3.59
N ASP A 238 -3.81 5.52 3.86
CA ASP A 238 -4.11 4.16 3.48
C ASP A 238 -4.00 3.26 4.71
N ILE A 239 -5.12 2.76 5.19
CA ILE A 239 -5.19 1.95 6.41
C ILE A 239 -5.29 0.48 6.03
N LEU A 240 -4.28 -0.29 6.45
CA LEU A 240 -4.26 -1.73 6.23
C LEU A 240 -4.92 -2.44 7.40
N TYR A 241 -6.02 -3.14 7.13
CA TYR A 241 -6.76 -3.87 8.15
C TYR A 241 -6.39 -5.36 8.16
N GLY A 242 -6.27 -5.92 9.37
CA GLY A 242 -6.02 -7.37 9.56
C GLY A 242 -4.54 -7.75 9.67
N TYR A 243 -3.73 -6.84 10.21
CA TYR A 243 -2.33 -7.07 10.54
C TYR A 243 -2.06 -6.92 12.03
#